data_6010c3d3432caeb20dce5ed8556feae9
#
_entry.id   6010c3d3432caeb20dce5ed8556feae9
#
_cell.length_a   1.000
_cell.length_b   1.000
_cell.length_c   1.000
_cell.angle_alpha   90.00
_cell.angle_beta   90.00
_cell.angle_gamma   90.00
#
_symmetry.space_group_name_H-M   'P 1'
#
loop_
_entity.id
_entity.type
_entity.pdbx_description
1 polymer ?
#
loop_
_entity_poly.entity_id
_entity_poly.type
_entity_poly.pdbx_seq_one_letter_code
_entity_poly.pdbx_strand_id
1 'polypeptide(L)'
;MNICVRADCVEIEGYVNAIERPSKRLWSRLGEFVERICKGAFKKALDRNDNVRILLNHDPEKDLGGTKDGNLELEEDNIGLHARATIKDADVVKKARNGELSGWSFGFMDRDVENKRDEDGFPLRVVHDLDLIEVSLLDRNAIPAYDGTLVSVRADEKSVFFSDAFTDDIQIREVEEPVESVEEVQTQAEEPEKQIDYGKWDELVKEMKS
;
A
#
# COMPACT_ATOMS: atom_id res chain seq x y z
N MET A 1 -9.71 7.48 -5.60
CA MET A 1 -8.60 6.83 -6.35
C MET A 1 -8.85 7.01 -7.84
N ASN A 2 -7.87 7.48 -8.58
CA ASN A 2 -7.92 7.65 -10.04
C ASN A 2 -7.14 6.49 -10.68
N ILE A 3 -7.73 5.84 -11.69
CA ILE A 3 -7.11 4.72 -12.41
C ILE A 3 -7.13 5.04 -13.90
N CYS A 4 -5.95 5.06 -14.52
CA CYS A 4 -5.78 5.21 -15.96
C CYS A 4 -5.19 3.93 -16.55
N VAL A 5 -5.98 3.17 -17.30
CA VAL A 5 -5.56 1.90 -17.90
C VAL A 5 -5.01 2.16 -19.28
N ARG A 6 -3.78 1.68 -19.53
CA ARG A 6 -3.10 1.69 -20.83
C ARG A 6 -2.99 0.28 -21.39
N ALA A 7 -2.40 0.13 -22.56
CA ALA A 7 -2.26 -1.16 -23.21
C ALA A 7 -1.46 -2.18 -22.35
N ASP A 8 -0.34 -1.75 -21.77
CA ASP A 8 0.64 -2.58 -21.08
C ASP A 8 0.84 -2.22 -19.58
N CYS A 9 0.18 -1.17 -19.09
CA CYS A 9 0.32 -0.73 -17.71
C CYS A 9 -0.95 -0.07 -17.19
N VAL A 10 -0.98 0.18 -15.89
CA VAL A 10 -1.98 0.99 -15.24
C VAL A 10 -1.31 2.05 -14.37
N GLU A 11 -1.76 3.28 -14.50
CA GLU A 11 -1.40 4.38 -13.62
C GLU A 11 -2.48 4.55 -12.57
N ILE A 12 -2.10 4.54 -11.30
CA ILE A 12 -3.02 4.60 -10.16
C ILE A 12 -2.58 5.73 -9.25
N GLU A 13 -3.50 6.61 -8.91
CA GLU A 13 -3.25 7.76 -8.05
C GLU A 13 -4.35 7.91 -7.01
N GLY A 14 -3.97 8.27 -5.79
CA GLY A 14 -4.92 8.52 -4.71
C GLY A 14 -4.29 8.57 -3.33
N TYR A 15 -5.14 8.78 -2.33
CA TYR A 15 -4.69 8.79 -0.94
C TYR A 15 -4.72 7.39 -0.34
N VAL A 16 -3.59 7.00 0.24
CA VAL A 16 -3.45 5.76 0.98
C VAL A 16 -4.08 5.89 2.36
N ASN A 17 -3.93 7.06 2.98
CA ASN A 17 -4.51 7.39 4.27
C ASN A 17 -4.77 8.90 4.37
N ALA A 18 -5.78 9.31 5.14
CA ALA A 18 -6.01 10.71 5.51
C ALA A 18 -5.49 10.98 6.93
N ILE A 19 -4.58 11.94 7.08
CA ILE A 19 -4.06 12.36 8.38
C ILE A 19 -5.10 13.14 9.19
N GLU A 20 -4.90 13.17 10.53
CA GLU A 20 -5.76 13.87 11.50
C GLU A 20 -7.24 13.44 11.48
N ARG A 21 -7.57 12.35 10.80
CA ARG A 21 -8.91 11.75 10.77
C ARG A 21 -8.91 10.40 11.49
N PRO A 22 -9.91 10.13 12.32
CA PRO A 22 -10.06 8.80 12.90
C PRO A 22 -10.34 7.75 11.81
N SER A 23 -9.75 6.58 11.95
CA SER A 23 -10.07 5.40 11.14
C SER A 23 -11.51 4.94 11.40
N LYS A 24 -11.99 4.00 10.61
CA LYS A 24 -13.10 3.14 11.02
C LYS A 24 -12.73 2.41 12.31
N ARG A 25 -13.68 1.71 12.92
CA ARG A 25 -13.41 0.88 14.10
C ARG A 25 -12.49 -0.27 13.71
N LEU A 26 -11.39 -0.38 14.42
CA LEU A 26 -10.40 -1.44 14.30
C LEU A 26 -10.54 -2.40 15.49
N TRP A 27 -10.08 -3.64 15.32
CA TRP A 27 -10.15 -4.66 16.36
C TRP A 27 -8.74 -5.06 16.82
N SER A 28 -8.57 -5.17 18.11
CA SER A 28 -7.39 -5.73 18.74
C SER A 28 -7.77 -6.84 19.72
N ARG A 29 -6.76 -7.50 20.29
CA ARG A 29 -7.01 -8.45 21.39
C ARG A 29 -7.63 -7.79 22.63
N LEU A 30 -7.53 -6.47 22.76
CA LEU A 30 -8.06 -5.68 23.86
C LEU A 30 -9.45 -5.10 23.59
N GLY A 31 -9.98 -5.31 22.39
CA GLY A 31 -11.29 -4.81 21.95
C GLY A 31 -11.20 -3.83 20.79
N GLU A 32 -12.31 -3.15 20.53
CA GLU A 32 -12.43 -2.13 19.49
C GLU A 32 -11.70 -0.85 19.86
N PHE A 33 -11.12 -0.20 18.86
CA PHE A 33 -10.52 1.12 18.96
C PHE A 33 -10.63 1.85 17.63
N VAL A 34 -10.35 3.15 17.62
CA VAL A 34 -10.09 3.95 16.42
C VAL A 34 -8.65 4.43 16.43
N GLU A 35 -8.11 4.68 15.26
CA GLU A 35 -6.74 5.14 15.09
C GLU A 35 -6.72 6.46 14.34
N ARG A 36 -5.79 7.33 14.67
CA ARG A 36 -5.54 8.58 13.97
C ARG A 36 -4.05 8.75 13.73
N ILE A 37 -3.68 8.94 12.49
CA ILE A 37 -2.28 9.25 12.12
C ILE A 37 -2.11 10.76 12.16
N CYS A 38 -1.12 11.24 12.91
CA CYS A 38 -0.82 12.65 13.04
C CYS A 38 -0.09 13.19 11.82
N LYS A 39 -0.29 14.47 11.54
CA LYS A 39 0.47 15.21 10.52
C LYS A 39 1.97 15.09 10.77
N GLY A 40 2.73 14.81 9.72
CA GLY A 40 4.17 14.64 9.76
C GLY A 40 4.65 13.21 10.06
N ALA A 41 3.74 12.28 10.42
CA ALA A 41 4.12 10.90 10.71
C ALA A 41 4.63 10.16 9.46
N PHE A 42 3.90 10.25 8.35
CA PHE A 42 4.34 9.67 7.08
C PHE A 42 5.57 10.38 6.52
N LYS A 43 5.64 11.71 6.61
CA LYS A 43 6.83 12.45 6.17
C LYS A 43 8.08 11.95 6.88
N LYS A 44 8.05 11.82 8.21
CA LYS A 44 9.18 11.26 8.98
C LYS A 44 9.51 9.83 8.54
N ALA A 45 8.48 9.02 8.27
CA ALA A 45 8.68 7.64 7.81
C ALA A 45 9.37 7.60 6.44
N LEU A 46 8.92 8.42 5.49
CA LEU A 46 9.51 8.52 4.15
C LEU A 46 10.94 9.09 4.18
N ASP A 47 11.23 10.04 5.07
CA ASP A 47 12.58 10.58 5.27
C ASP A 47 13.57 9.51 5.78
N ARG A 48 13.08 8.47 6.48
CA ARG A 48 13.89 7.37 7.01
C ARG A 48 13.97 6.16 6.08
N ASN A 49 12.91 5.88 5.34
CA ASN A 49 12.82 4.71 4.46
C ASN A 49 12.59 5.14 3.01
N ASP A 50 13.63 5.04 2.20
CA ASP A 50 13.60 5.34 0.78
C ASP A 50 13.15 4.15 -0.09
N ASN A 51 12.85 2.99 0.52
CA ASN A 51 12.45 1.76 -0.17
C ASN A 51 11.12 1.21 0.33
N VAL A 52 10.05 1.99 0.15
CA VAL A 52 8.68 1.52 0.42
C VAL A 52 8.21 0.67 -0.74
N ARG A 53 7.74 -0.56 -0.45
CA ARG A 53 7.21 -1.47 -1.47
C ARG A 53 5.74 -1.20 -1.75
N ILE A 54 5.29 -1.54 -2.97
CA ILE A 54 3.87 -1.63 -3.31
C ILE A 54 3.50 -3.09 -3.52
N LEU A 55 2.48 -3.54 -2.81
CA LEU A 55 2.00 -4.93 -2.85
C LEU A 55 0.58 -4.98 -3.40
N LEU A 56 0.11 -6.18 -3.74
CA LEU A 56 -1.31 -6.46 -3.95
C LEU A 56 -1.84 -7.21 -2.71
N ASN A 57 -2.87 -6.64 -2.06
CA ASN A 57 -3.56 -7.25 -0.92
C ASN A 57 -2.64 -7.61 0.28
N HIS A 58 -1.62 -6.82 0.56
CA HIS A 58 -0.62 -7.10 1.61
C HIS A 58 0.12 -8.43 1.45
N ASP A 59 0.13 -8.98 0.25
CA ASP A 59 0.79 -10.24 -0.05
C ASP A 59 2.24 -9.99 -0.50
N PRO A 60 3.25 -10.39 0.30
CA PRO A 60 4.66 -10.20 -0.06
C PRO A 60 5.07 -10.96 -1.33
N GLU A 61 4.33 -12.01 -1.72
CA GLU A 61 4.56 -12.75 -2.96
C GLU A 61 4.02 -11.98 -4.19
N LYS A 62 3.22 -10.94 -3.96
CA LYS A 62 2.64 -10.05 -4.98
C LYS A 62 3.27 -8.66 -4.94
N ASP A 63 4.58 -8.62 -5.02
CA ASP A 63 5.36 -7.39 -5.07
C ASP A 63 5.24 -6.74 -6.46
N LEU A 64 4.75 -5.49 -6.48
CA LEU A 64 4.49 -4.71 -7.69
C LEU A 64 5.55 -3.63 -7.96
N GLY A 65 6.62 -3.61 -7.15
CA GLY A 65 7.68 -2.63 -7.21
C GLY A 65 7.72 -1.71 -5.99
N GLY A 66 8.27 -0.52 -6.13
CA GLY A 66 8.41 0.40 -5.00
C GLY A 66 9.08 1.73 -5.35
N THR A 67 9.35 2.53 -4.32
CA THR A 67 9.94 3.86 -4.51
C THR A 67 11.33 3.81 -5.14
N LYS A 68 12.16 2.81 -4.79
CA LYS A 68 13.48 2.61 -5.41
C LYS A 68 13.43 2.11 -6.85
N ASP A 69 12.36 1.43 -7.23
CA ASP A 69 12.16 0.96 -8.60
C ASP A 69 11.67 2.09 -9.52
N GLY A 70 11.30 3.24 -8.94
CA GLY A 70 10.85 4.42 -9.66
C GLY A 70 9.43 4.31 -10.22
N ASN A 71 8.69 3.28 -9.82
CA ASN A 71 7.30 3.07 -10.24
C ASN A 71 6.27 3.39 -9.15
N LEU A 72 6.73 3.84 -7.98
CA LEU A 72 5.91 4.34 -6.88
C LEU A 72 6.46 5.68 -6.39
N GLU A 73 5.60 6.68 -6.31
CA GLU A 73 5.85 7.97 -5.67
C GLU A 73 4.93 8.12 -4.47
N LEU A 74 5.50 8.51 -3.33
CA LEU A 74 4.77 8.74 -2.08
C LEU A 74 5.11 10.11 -1.51
N GLU A 75 4.10 10.83 -1.07
CA GLU A 75 4.24 12.14 -0.45
C GLU A 75 3.17 12.36 0.62
N GLU A 76 3.54 12.92 1.77
CA GLU A 76 2.56 13.44 2.72
C GLU A 76 2.25 14.89 2.40
N ASP A 77 0.99 15.17 2.10
CA ASP A 77 0.47 16.53 1.94
C ASP A 77 -0.44 16.95 3.11
N ASN A 78 -1.27 17.98 2.92
CA ASN A 78 -2.20 18.45 3.95
C ASN A 78 -3.45 17.55 4.13
N ILE A 79 -3.68 16.60 3.23
CA ILE A 79 -4.80 15.66 3.27
C ILE A 79 -4.33 14.34 3.89
N GLY A 80 -3.16 13.83 3.47
CA GLY A 80 -2.65 12.56 3.94
C GLY A 80 -1.47 12.02 3.13
N LEU A 81 -1.27 10.71 3.20
CA LEU A 81 -0.30 10.00 2.37
C LEU A 81 -0.85 9.83 0.96
N HIS A 82 -0.35 10.61 0.03
CA HIS A 82 -0.67 10.52 -1.38
C HIS A 82 0.28 9.54 -2.08
N ALA A 83 -0.27 8.69 -2.95
CA ALA A 83 0.47 7.73 -3.76
C ALA A 83 0.18 7.91 -5.24
N ARG A 84 1.22 7.77 -6.06
CA ARG A 84 1.12 7.59 -7.51
C ARG A 84 1.97 6.41 -7.93
N ALA A 85 1.38 5.45 -8.65
CA ALA A 85 2.07 4.24 -9.07
C ALA A 85 1.81 3.91 -10.53
N THR A 86 2.84 3.37 -11.21
CA THR A 86 2.73 2.80 -12.56
C THR A 86 3.02 1.31 -12.47
N ILE A 87 2.01 0.48 -12.72
CA ILE A 87 2.08 -0.97 -12.56
C ILE A 87 1.97 -1.66 -13.92
N LYS A 88 2.91 -2.56 -14.20
CA LYS A 88 2.94 -3.37 -15.44
C LYS A 88 2.53 -4.82 -15.24
N ASP A 89 2.21 -5.22 -14.02
CA ASP A 89 1.71 -6.56 -13.72
C ASP A 89 0.41 -6.83 -14.47
N ALA A 90 0.39 -7.91 -15.27
CA ALA A 90 -0.73 -8.21 -16.17
C ALA A 90 -2.03 -8.52 -15.42
N ASP A 91 -1.95 -9.13 -14.22
CA ASP A 91 -3.12 -9.41 -13.38
C ASP A 91 -3.71 -8.11 -12.83
N VAL A 92 -2.86 -7.20 -12.36
CA VAL A 92 -3.29 -5.89 -11.85
C VAL A 92 -3.87 -5.03 -12.97
N VAL A 93 -3.25 -5.01 -14.17
CA VAL A 93 -3.80 -4.31 -15.35
C VAL A 93 -5.17 -4.87 -15.73
N LYS A 94 -5.33 -6.20 -15.73
CA LYS A 94 -6.62 -6.86 -15.97
C LYS A 94 -7.64 -6.51 -14.90
N LYS A 95 -7.28 -6.56 -13.62
CA LYS A 95 -8.15 -6.17 -12.50
C LYS A 95 -8.59 -4.71 -12.60
N ALA A 96 -7.68 -3.81 -12.94
CA ALA A 96 -7.99 -2.39 -13.15
C ALA A 96 -9.02 -2.22 -14.27
N ARG A 97 -8.81 -2.88 -15.41
CA ARG A 97 -9.71 -2.84 -16.57
C ARG A 97 -11.11 -3.36 -16.24
N ASN A 98 -11.20 -4.36 -15.38
CA ASN A 98 -12.47 -4.94 -14.92
C ASN A 98 -13.12 -4.15 -13.77
N GLY A 99 -12.49 -3.08 -13.26
CA GLY A 99 -12.99 -2.34 -12.10
C GLY A 99 -12.94 -3.14 -10.80
N GLU A 100 -11.99 -4.07 -10.68
CA GLU A 100 -11.86 -4.97 -9.53
C GLU A 100 -10.96 -4.39 -8.42
N LEU A 101 -10.22 -3.30 -8.69
CA LEU A 101 -9.43 -2.62 -7.66
C LEU A 101 -10.35 -1.80 -6.76
N SER A 102 -10.19 -1.91 -5.45
CA SER A 102 -11.10 -1.33 -4.45
C SER A 102 -10.51 -0.15 -3.66
N GLY A 103 -9.19 -0.01 -3.60
CA GLY A 103 -8.56 1.08 -2.86
C GLY A 103 -7.10 0.83 -2.53
N TRP A 104 -6.61 1.66 -1.59
CA TRP A 104 -5.28 1.59 -1.03
C TRP A 104 -5.33 1.13 0.42
N SER A 105 -4.25 0.55 0.88
CA SER A 105 -3.97 0.25 2.28
C SER A 105 -2.47 0.43 2.55
N PHE A 106 -2.04 0.34 3.80
CA PHE A 106 -0.61 0.40 4.15
C PHE A 106 -0.30 -0.45 5.38
N GLY A 107 0.94 -0.93 5.43
CA GLY A 107 1.51 -1.63 6.56
C GLY A 107 2.58 -0.80 7.23
N PHE A 108 2.59 -0.76 8.57
CA PHE A 108 3.54 0.02 9.33
C PHE A 108 3.86 -0.62 10.70
N MET A 109 4.96 -0.16 11.30
CA MET A 109 5.30 -0.44 12.70
C MET A 109 5.24 0.83 13.53
N ASP A 110 4.79 0.68 14.77
CA ASP A 110 4.74 1.78 15.73
C ASP A 110 6.13 2.27 16.13
N ARG A 111 6.26 3.60 16.20
CA ARG A 111 7.41 4.26 16.84
C ARG A 111 6.98 5.10 18.04
N ASP A 112 5.99 5.97 17.85
CA ASP A 112 5.46 6.83 18.92
C ASP A 112 3.94 6.86 18.83
N VAL A 113 3.30 6.27 19.83
CA VAL A 113 1.84 6.10 19.90
C VAL A 113 1.31 6.48 21.28
N GLU A 114 0.33 7.35 21.30
CA GLU A 114 -0.42 7.72 22.49
C GLU A 114 -1.77 6.99 22.50
N ASN A 115 -2.05 6.24 23.57
CA ASN A 115 -3.35 5.63 23.79
C ASN A 115 -4.19 6.51 24.71
N LYS A 116 -5.36 6.94 24.23
CA LYS A 116 -6.29 7.79 24.95
C LYS A 116 -7.74 7.41 24.65
N ARG A 117 -8.67 8.22 25.07
CA ARG A 117 -10.08 8.10 24.71
C ARG A 117 -10.48 9.32 23.91
N ASP A 118 -11.40 9.13 22.95
CA ASP A 118 -12.03 10.24 22.24
C ASP A 118 -13.07 10.95 23.11
N GLU A 119 -13.79 11.90 22.53
CA GLU A 119 -14.81 12.70 23.23
C GLU A 119 -15.98 11.86 23.74
N ASP A 120 -16.28 10.74 23.08
CA ASP A 120 -17.33 9.79 23.45
C ASP A 120 -16.83 8.72 24.44
N GLY A 121 -15.57 8.78 24.83
CA GLY A 121 -14.93 7.82 25.73
C GLY A 121 -14.49 6.52 25.05
N PHE A 122 -14.51 6.45 23.72
CA PHE A 122 -14.08 5.30 22.94
C PHE A 122 -12.54 5.24 22.87
N PRO A 123 -11.93 4.04 22.85
CA PRO A 123 -10.48 3.92 22.75
C PRO A 123 -9.95 4.53 21.45
N LEU A 124 -9.04 5.47 21.59
CA LEU A 124 -8.38 6.18 20.49
C LEU A 124 -6.86 6.00 20.57
N ARG A 125 -6.30 5.51 19.50
CA ARG A 125 -4.87 5.37 19.30
C ARG A 125 -4.38 6.50 18.40
N VAL A 126 -3.45 7.31 18.88
CA VAL A 126 -2.89 8.47 18.15
C VAL A 126 -1.45 8.16 17.80
N VAL A 127 -1.17 8.05 16.51
CA VAL A 127 0.16 7.69 15.99
C VAL A 127 0.88 8.96 15.60
N HIS A 128 1.93 9.31 16.35
CA HIS A 128 2.77 10.50 16.14
C HIS A 128 3.99 10.20 15.26
N ASP A 129 4.42 8.95 15.24
CA ASP A 129 5.53 8.46 14.41
C ASP A 129 5.38 6.97 14.12
N LEU A 130 5.79 6.56 12.93
CA LEU A 130 5.66 5.20 12.43
C LEU A 130 6.81 4.85 11.48
N ASP A 131 7.09 3.57 11.30
CA ASP A 131 7.91 3.08 10.19
C ASP A 131 7.00 2.50 9.11
N LEU A 132 6.91 3.18 7.96
CA LEU A 132 6.12 2.72 6.83
C LEU A 132 6.84 1.55 6.16
N ILE A 133 6.19 0.38 6.12
CA ILE A 133 6.77 -0.85 5.56
C ILE A 133 6.40 -0.95 4.08
N GLU A 134 5.11 -0.84 3.78
CA GLU A 134 4.58 -0.99 2.44
C GLU A 134 3.28 -0.19 2.25
N VAL A 135 2.91 0.00 1.01
CA VAL A 135 1.55 0.38 0.60
C VAL A 135 0.99 -0.74 -0.26
N SER A 136 -0.32 -0.96 -0.19
CA SER A 136 -0.96 -2.02 -0.95
C SER A 136 -2.11 -1.50 -1.79
N LEU A 137 -2.20 -2.03 -3.01
CA LEU A 137 -3.45 -2.01 -3.77
C LEU A 137 -4.35 -3.13 -3.25
N LEU A 138 -5.60 -2.82 -3.02
CA LEU A 138 -6.61 -3.80 -2.66
C LEU A 138 -7.51 -4.11 -3.86
N ASP A 139 -7.81 -5.38 -4.05
CA ASP A 139 -8.84 -5.82 -5.01
C ASP A 139 -10.10 -6.29 -4.28
N ARG A 140 -11.19 -6.49 -5.03
CA ARG A 140 -12.49 -6.92 -4.46
C ARG A 140 -12.48 -8.34 -3.88
N ASN A 141 -11.46 -9.15 -4.21
CA ASN A 141 -11.30 -10.50 -3.70
C ASN A 141 -10.45 -10.52 -2.42
N ALA A 142 -9.67 -9.47 -2.16
CA ALA A 142 -9.34 -9.13 -0.80
C ALA A 142 -10.68 -8.74 -0.19
N ILE A 143 -11.44 -9.77 0.19
CA ILE A 143 -12.42 -9.57 1.24
C ILE A 143 -11.63 -8.78 2.27
N PRO A 144 -12.08 -7.60 2.68
CA PRO A 144 -11.62 -7.13 3.96
C PRO A 144 -12.01 -8.22 4.97
N ALA A 145 -11.16 -9.26 5.06
CA ALA A 145 -11.12 -10.13 6.22
C ALA A 145 -11.06 -9.24 7.45
N TYR A 146 -11.00 -7.95 7.17
CA TYR A 146 -10.59 -6.88 8.00
C TYR A 146 -11.38 -5.60 7.74
N ASP A 147 -12.70 -5.68 7.78
CA ASP A 147 -13.42 -4.63 8.43
C ASP A 147 -12.86 -4.62 9.86
N GLY A 148 -11.68 -3.99 10.01
CA GLY A 148 -11.07 -3.72 11.29
C GLY A 148 -10.28 -4.83 11.97
N THR A 149 -9.50 -5.67 11.29
CA THR A 149 -8.58 -6.59 11.99
C THR A 149 -7.13 -6.21 11.87
N LEU A 150 -6.52 -6.05 13.05
CA LEU A 150 -5.08 -6.07 13.25
C LEU A 150 -4.53 -7.45 12.93
N VAL A 151 -3.75 -7.61 11.88
CA VAL A 151 -2.84 -8.74 11.75
C VAL A 151 -1.54 -8.37 12.44
N SER A 152 -1.41 -8.79 13.70
CA SER A 152 -0.10 -8.75 14.33
C SER A 152 0.73 -9.90 13.77
N VAL A 153 1.60 -9.64 12.83
CA VAL A 153 2.69 -10.55 12.52
C VAL A 153 3.72 -10.39 13.64
N ARG A 154 3.81 -11.38 14.52
CA ARG A 154 4.84 -11.42 15.55
C ARG A 154 6.18 -11.74 14.87
N ALA A 155 6.95 -10.70 14.62
CA ALA A 155 8.40 -10.78 14.61
C ALA A 155 8.87 -10.00 15.82
N ASP A 156 9.31 -10.72 16.88
CA ASP A 156 9.98 -10.18 18.07
C ASP A 156 9.44 -8.84 18.62
N GLU A 157 8.32 -8.89 19.35
CA GLU A 157 7.72 -7.82 20.16
C GLU A 157 7.23 -6.55 19.45
N LYS A 158 7.42 -6.41 18.15
CA LYS A 158 6.82 -5.31 17.38
C LYS A 158 5.63 -5.82 16.59
N SER A 159 4.49 -5.17 16.75
CA SER A 159 3.28 -5.47 15.97
C SER A 159 3.30 -4.67 14.67
N VAL A 160 3.02 -5.33 13.56
CA VAL A 160 2.76 -4.67 12.28
C VAL A 160 1.27 -4.41 12.20
N PHE A 161 0.89 -3.18 11.89
CA PHE A 161 -0.51 -2.78 11.77
C PHE A 161 -0.83 -2.52 10.30
N PHE A 162 -2.01 -2.97 9.88
CA PHE A 162 -2.56 -2.66 8.58
C PHE A 162 -3.78 -1.77 8.77
N SER A 163 -3.78 -0.61 8.13
CA SER A 163 -4.91 0.32 8.18
C SER A 163 -5.85 0.03 7.02
N ASP A 164 -7.15 0.19 7.28
CA ASP A 164 -8.17 0.02 6.24
C ASP A 164 -8.00 1.02 5.10
N ALA A 165 -8.35 0.56 3.91
CA ALA A 165 -8.32 1.36 2.71
C ALA A 165 -9.13 2.66 2.85
N PHE A 166 -8.53 3.76 2.48
CA PHE A 166 -9.25 5.00 2.22
C PHE A 166 -9.96 4.84 0.87
N THR A 167 -11.28 4.62 0.91
CA THR A 167 -12.09 4.52 -0.30
C THR A 167 -12.59 5.89 -0.69
N ASP A 168 -11.82 6.58 -1.56
CA ASP A 168 -12.36 7.67 -2.37
C ASP A 168 -13.18 7.10 -3.54
N ASP A 169 -14.01 7.94 -4.15
CA ASP A 169 -14.68 7.57 -5.40
C ASP A 169 -13.64 7.11 -6.43
N ILE A 170 -13.81 5.87 -6.92
CA ILE A 170 -12.88 5.29 -7.88
C ILE A 170 -13.30 5.75 -9.27
N GLN A 171 -12.43 6.54 -9.93
CA GLN A 171 -12.61 6.95 -11.31
C GLN A 171 -11.66 6.13 -12.20
N ILE A 172 -12.24 5.38 -13.14
CA ILE A 172 -11.50 4.56 -14.10
C ILE A 172 -11.57 5.24 -15.47
N ARG A 173 -10.42 5.46 -16.08
CA ARG A 173 -10.29 5.96 -17.45
C ARG A 173 -9.43 4.99 -18.26
N GLU A 174 -9.98 4.48 -19.34
CA GLU A 174 -9.24 3.72 -20.34
C GLU A 174 -8.77 4.66 -21.44
N VAL A 175 -7.48 4.60 -21.79
CA VAL A 175 -6.89 5.35 -22.89
C VAL A 175 -6.52 4.38 -23.99
N GLU A 176 -7.27 4.42 -25.09
CA GLU A 176 -6.90 3.73 -26.32
C GLU A 176 -5.74 4.53 -26.96
N GLU A 177 -4.55 3.95 -27.01
CA GLU A 177 -3.48 4.50 -27.84
C GLU A 177 -3.79 4.21 -29.30
N PRO A 178 -3.56 5.18 -30.21
CA PRO A 178 -3.71 4.90 -31.64
C PRO A 178 -2.75 3.78 -32.02
N VAL A 179 -3.27 2.73 -32.62
CA VAL A 179 -2.50 1.59 -33.11
C VAL A 179 -1.63 2.10 -34.26
N GLU A 180 -0.38 2.46 -34.01
CA GLU A 180 0.61 2.51 -35.07
C GLU A 180 0.84 1.09 -35.54
N SER A 181 0.49 0.83 -36.81
CA SER A 181 0.70 -0.44 -37.47
C SER A 181 2.20 -0.77 -37.49
N VAL A 182 2.64 -1.64 -36.59
CA VAL A 182 3.99 -2.17 -36.62
C VAL A 182 3.95 -3.44 -37.47
N GLU A 183 4.70 -3.39 -38.60
CA GLU A 183 4.99 -4.55 -39.43
C GLU A 183 5.64 -5.66 -38.59
N GLU A 184 5.19 -6.89 -38.81
CA GLU A 184 5.71 -8.11 -38.19
C GLU A 184 7.23 -8.22 -38.36
N VAL A 185 7.95 -8.17 -37.23
CA VAL A 185 9.33 -8.72 -37.19
C VAL A 185 9.29 -9.96 -36.29
N GLN A 186 9.31 -11.11 -36.94
CA GLN A 186 9.62 -12.39 -36.30
C GLN A 186 11.03 -12.36 -35.76
N THR A 187 11.20 -12.53 -34.48
CA THR A 187 12.45 -13.09 -33.93
C THR A 187 12.21 -13.82 -32.61
N GLN A 188 12.64 -15.06 -32.63
CA GLN A 188 12.76 -15.98 -31.52
C GLN A 188 13.79 -15.48 -30.52
N ALA A 189 13.52 -15.59 -29.21
CA ALA A 189 14.47 -16.05 -28.22
C ALA A 189 13.78 -16.23 -26.86
N GLU A 190 13.78 -17.43 -26.38
CA GLU A 190 13.48 -17.78 -24.99
C GLU A 190 14.58 -17.24 -24.08
N GLU A 191 14.23 -16.44 -23.07
CA GLU A 191 15.14 -16.14 -21.95
C GLU A 191 14.63 -16.82 -20.68
N PRO A 192 15.55 -17.31 -19.81
CA PRO A 192 15.19 -18.15 -18.67
C PRO A 192 14.57 -17.37 -17.52
N GLU A 193 13.60 -17.98 -16.88
CA GLU A 193 12.96 -17.51 -15.65
C GLU A 193 13.99 -17.17 -14.57
N LYS A 194 13.99 -15.91 -14.12
CA LYS A 194 14.76 -15.49 -12.94
C LYS A 194 14.04 -15.96 -11.68
N GLN A 195 14.64 -16.96 -11.02
CA GLN A 195 14.29 -17.31 -9.65
C GLN A 195 14.54 -16.11 -8.72
N ILE A 196 13.48 -15.63 -8.07
CA ILE A 196 13.55 -14.54 -7.09
C ILE A 196 13.97 -15.16 -5.76
N ASP A 197 15.13 -14.71 -5.24
CA ASP A 197 15.67 -15.15 -3.95
C ASP A 197 15.00 -14.36 -2.80
N TYR A 198 14.10 -15.01 -2.08
CA TYR A 198 13.38 -14.43 -0.94
C TYR A 198 14.21 -14.37 0.35
N GLY A 199 15.45 -14.88 0.36
CA GLY A 199 16.36 -14.79 1.52
C GLY A 199 16.73 -13.35 1.91
N LYS A 200 16.53 -12.40 1.03
CA LYS A 200 16.80 -10.97 1.29
C LYS A 200 15.85 -10.31 2.27
N TRP A 201 14.65 -10.85 2.50
CA TRP A 201 13.71 -10.29 3.46
C TRP A 201 14.15 -10.49 4.90
N ASP A 202 14.73 -11.66 5.19
CA ASP A 202 15.29 -11.96 6.51
C ASP A 202 16.55 -11.13 6.82
N GLU A 203 17.31 -10.73 5.79
CA GLU A 203 18.46 -9.84 5.95
C GLU A 203 18.03 -8.38 6.15
N LEU A 204 17.03 -7.88 5.41
CA LEU A 204 16.47 -6.53 5.57
C LEU A 204 15.89 -6.32 6.98
N VAL A 205 15.17 -7.33 7.49
CA VAL A 205 14.64 -7.32 8.87
C VAL A 205 15.76 -7.38 9.91
N LYS A 206 16.91 -8.01 9.58
CA LYS A 206 18.08 -8.03 10.46
C LYS A 206 18.88 -6.72 10.43
N GLU A 207 19.02 -6.08 9.27
CA GLU A 207 19.69 -4.78 9.16
C GLU A 207 18.91 -3.65 9.83
N MET A 208 17.57 -3.73 9.88
CA MET A 208 16.75 -2.78 10.63
C MET A 208 16.80 -3.00 12.15
N LYS A 209 17.42 -4.08 12.64
CA LYS A 209 17.55 -4.42 14.07
C LYS A 209 18.93 -4.12 14.66
N SER A 210 19.88 -3.63 13.85
CA SER A 210 21.21 -3.22 14.32
C SER A 210 21.32 -1.68 14.38
#